data_729e6dd51bb2c220d9cfaf79e78349a2
#
_entry.id   729e6dd51bb2c220d9cfaf79e78349a2
#
_cell.length_a   1.000
_cell.length_b   1.000
_cell.length_c   1.000
_cell.angle_alpha   90.00
_cell.angle_beta   90.00
_cell.angle_gamma   90.00
#
_symmetry.space_group_name_H-M   'P 1'
#
loop_
_entity.id
_entity.type
_entity.pdbx_description
1 polymer ?
#
loop_
_entity_poly.entity_id
_entity_poly.type
_entity_poly.pdbx_seq_one_letter_code
_entity_poly.pdbx_strand_id
1 'polypeptide(L)'
;KKVCGQDFPVSLRYSVESKTKGFREGALPGESFTEAGRDMAESEKAAKYLQDAGYDMLNCDNGTYDAWYWAHPPIYMPENCNLEDVAHIRKFVDIPVVCAGRMDPAAAIADGRIDGAGFARQFLADQEWVTKLMNDKEDDIRPCILCHNGCFNMCHYKGVPNDQALSDSLHLARCAVNAETMQWEKHKIVPT
;
A
#
# COMPACT_ATOMS: atom_id res chain seq x y z
N LYS A 1 15.47 -18.48 -0.79
CA LYS A 1 16.82 -18.59 -1.40
C LYS A 1 17.37 -20.01 -1.40
N LYS A 2 17.14 -20.85 -0.39
CA LYS A 2 17.60 -22.27 -0.39
C LYS A 2 17.06 -23.08 -1.56
N VAL A 3 15.85 -22.81 -2.03
CA VAL A 3 15.16 -23.56 -3.10
C VAL A 3 15.34 -22.89 -4.46
N CYS A 4 15.18 -21.57 -4.51
CA CYS A 4 15.12 -20.81 -5.76
C CYS A 4 16.47 -20.18 -6.18
N GLY A 5 17.52 -20.38 -5.39
CA GLY A 5 18.83 -19.75 -5.61
C GLY A 5 19.02 -18.45 -4.81
N GLN A 6 20.27 -18.03 -4.66
CA GLN A 6 20.62 -16.84 -3.84
C GLN A 6 20.12 -15.54 -4.47
N ASP A 7 20.05 -15.48 -5.79
CA ASP A 7 19.61 -14.30 -6.54
C ASP A 7 18.08 -14.11 -6.57
N PHE A 8 17.32 -15.03 -5.98
CA PHE A 8 15.87 -14.91 -5.91
C PHE A 8 15.49 -13.79 -4.94
N PRO A 9 14.85 -12.69 -5.42
CA PRO A 9 14.52 -11.54 -4.59
C PRO A 9 13.40 -11.87 -3.61
N VAL A 10 13.57 -11.45 -2.37
CA VAL A 10 12.56 -11.60 -1.30
C VAL A 10 12.24 -10.25 -0.72
N SER A 11 11.02 -9.78 -0.93
CA SER A 11 10.51 -8.55 -0.32
C SER A 11 9.61 -8.83 0.87
N LEU A 12 9.55 -7.90 1.82
CA LEU A 12 8.68 -7.96 2.98
C LEU A 12 7.77 -6.73 3.03
N ARG A 13 6.47 -6.97 3.27
CA ARG A 13 5.57 -5.89 3.72
C ARG A 13 5.89 -5.56 5.17
N TYR A 14 6.27 -4.31 5.43
CA TYR A 14 6.77 -3.86 6.71
C TYR A 14 6.00 -2.65 7.21
N SER A 15 5.29 -2.80 8.33
CA SER A 15 4.68 -1.67 9.02
C SER A 15 5.74 -1.01 9.90
N VAL A 16 6.03 0.27 9.65
CA VAL A 16 7.09 1.00 10.37
C VAL A 16 6.66 1.24 11.82
N GLU A 17 5.55 1.92 12.03
CA GLU A 17 4.95 2.08 13.35
C GLU A 17 3.55 1.49 13.40
N SER A 18 3.17 0.95 14.56
CA SER A 18 1.83 0.37 14.75
C SER A 18 0.72 1.43 14.74
N LYS A 19 1.03 2.66 15.10
CA LYS A 19 0.08 3.78 15.24
C LYS A 19 -1.09 3.45 16.18
N THR A 20 -0.80 2.74 17.27
CA THR A 20 -1.78 2.17 18.18
C THR A 20 -1.59 2.72 19.60
N LYS A 21 -2.63 3.28 20.19
CA LYS A 21 -2.66 3.79 21.58
C LYS A 21 -3.01 2.69 22.58
N GLY A 22 -3.71 1.67 22.13
CA GLY A 22 -4.20 0.56 22.94
C GLY A 22 -5.07 -0.39 22.11
N PHE A 23 -5.71 -1.33 22.76
CA PHE A 23 -6.58 -2.30 22.10
C PHE A 23 -7.76 -1.61 21.41
N ARG A 24 -7.87 -1.74 20.09
CA ARG A 24 -8.85 -1.09 19.19
C ARG A 24 -8.78 0.45 19.19
N GLU A 25 -7.64 1.01 19.57
CA GLU A 25 -7.44 2.44 19.60
C GLU A 25 -6.25 2.86 18.73
N GLY A 26 -6.51 3.21 17.48
CA GLY A 26 -5.51 3.77 16.59
C GLY A 26 -5.32 5.28 16.79
N ALA A 27 -4.10 5.76 16.58
CA ALA A 27 -3.76 7.18 16.63
C ALA A 27 -4.10 7.88 15.30
N LEU A 28 -4.57 9.12 15.36
CA LEU A 28 -4.85 9.95 14.20
C LEU A 28 -3.60 10.74 13.76
N PRO A 29 -3.54 11.19 12.49
CA PRO A 29 -2.47 12.09 12.04
C PRO A 29 -2.40 13.37 12.89
N GLY A 30 -1.18 13.68 13.37
CA GLY A 30 -0.94 14.86 14.21
C GLY A 30 -1.35 14.71 15.69
N GLU A 31 -1.89 13.55 16.07
CA GLU A 31 -2.20 13.26 17.47
C GLU A 31 -0.93 12.96 18.27
N SER A 32 -0.82 13.53 19.47
CA SER A 32 0.22 13.15 20.43
C SER A 32 -0.26 11.95 21.25
N PHE A 33 0.47 10.86 21.19
CA PHE A 33 0.11 9.61 21.88
C PHE A 33 1.36 8.84 22.33
N THR A 34 1.17 7.86 23.21
CA THR A 34 2.19 6.87 23.53
C THR A 34 1.91 5.61 22.72
N GLU A 35 2.89 5.19 21.92
CA GLU A 35 2.76 3.98 21.10
C GLU A 35 2.69 2.73 22.00
N ALA A 36 1.61 1.96 21.86
CA ALA A 36 1.42 0.71 22.59
C ALA A 36 1.91 -0.53 21.83
N GLY A 37 2.15 -0.38 20.53
CA GLY A 37 2.72 -1.40 19.66
C GLY A 37 4.19 -1.15 19.37
N ARG A 38 4.61 -1.39 18.12
CA ARG A 38 5.97 -1.11 17.68
C ARG A 38 6.15 0.38 17.45
N ASP A 39 7.10 0.96 18.16
CA ASP A 39 7.54 2.34 17.98
C ASP A 39 8.68 2.46 16.94
N MET A 40 9.10 3.68 16.68
CA MET A 40 10.18 3.96 15.72
C MET A 40 11.52 3.35 16.17
N ALA A 41 11.87 3.41 17.43
CA ALA A 41 13.15 2.91 17.94
C ALA A 41 13.26 1.37 17.83
N GLU A 42 12.17 0.67 18.02
CA GLU A 42 12.08 -0.78 17.76
C GLU A 42 12.13 -1.06 16.26
N SER A 43 11.45 -0.24 15.47
CA SER A 43 11.36 -0.40 14.03
C SER A 43 12.72 -0.24 13.33
N GLU A 44 13.55 0.68 13.76
CA GLU A 44 14.93 0.86 13.28
C GLU A 44 15.74 -0.44 13.42
N LYS A 45 15.69 -1.04 14.61
CA LYS A 45 16.39 -2.30 14.91
C LYS A 45 15.81 -3.46 14.10
N ALA A 46 14.49 -3.54 14.00
CA ALA A 46 13.80 -4.59 13.25
C ALA A 46 14.12 -4.51 11.75
N ALA A 47 14.13 -3.33 11.16
CA ALA A 47 14.48 -3.14 9.75
C ALA A 47 15.91 -3.62 9.45
N LYS A 48 16.87 -3.25 10.29
CA LYS A 48 18.27 -3.71 10.19
C LYS A 48 18.37 -5.23 10.31
N TYR A 49 17.69 -5.80 11.31
CA TYR A 49 17.65 -7.26 11.51
C TYR A 49 17.07 -8.00 10.30
N LEU A 50 16.02 -7.47 9.68
CA LEU A 50 15.41 -8.07 8.50
C LEU A 50 16.35 -8.03 7.30
N GLN A 51 17.06 -6.93 7.07
CA GLN A 51 18.12 -6.86 6.07
C GLN A 51 19.19 -7.91 6.30
N ASP A 52 19.69 -8.01 7.52
CA ASP A 52 20.76 -8.96 7.89
C ASP A 52 20.26 -10.42 7.78
N ALA A 53 18.96 -10.66 7.96
CA ALA A 53 18.31 -11.97 7.73
C ALA A 53 18.16 -12.33 6.25
N GLY A 54 18.44 -11.39 5.31
CA GLY A 54 18.49 -11.64 3.88
C GLY A 54 17.25 -11.24 3.09
N TYR A 55 16.45 -10.32 3.59
CA TYR A 55 15.45 -9.62 2.77
C TYR A 55 16.14 -8.64 1.83
N ASP A 56 15.63 -8.53 0.61
CA ASP A 56 16.22 -7.73 -0.46
C ASP A 56 15.49 -6.38 -0.67
N MET A 57 14.30 -6.22 -0.08
CA MET A 57 13.50 -4.99 -0.17
C MET A 57 12.49 -4.91 0.96
N LEU A 58 12.25 -3.74 1.51
CA LEU A 58 11.14 -3.45 2.42
C LEU A 58 10.06 -2.62 1.70
N ASN A 59 8.84 -3.14 1.68
CA ASN A 59 7.66 -2.41 1.21
C ASN A 59 6.91 -1.89 2.43
N CYS A 60 7.08 -0.61 2.72
CA CYS A 60 6.75 0.01 3.99
C CYS A 60 5.42 0.78 3.97
N ASP A 61 4.74 0.76 5.09
CA ASP A 61 3.65 1.65 5.49
C ASP A 61 3.62 1.79 7.00
N ASN A 62 2.53 2.32 7.55
CA ASN A 62 2.22 2.32 8.98
C ASN A 62 0.91 1.60 9.27
N GLY A 63 0.65 1.40 10.55
CA GLY A 63 -0.61 0.93 11.06
C GLY A 63 -0.70 -0.58 11.26
N THR A 64 -1.73 -0.94 11.98
CA THR A 64 -2.14 -2.31 12.29
C THR A 64 -3.64 -2.46 12.03
N TYR A 65 -4.23 -3.58 12.45
CA TYR A 65 -5.69 -3.74 12.42
C TYR A 65 -6.42 -2.72 13.30
N ASP A 66 -5.81 -2.21 14.35
CA ASP A 66 -6.39 -1.20 15.23
C ASP A 66 -6.23 0.23 14.68
N ALA A 67 -5.25 0.41 13.79
CA ALA A 67 -4.95 1.68 13.11
C ALA A 67 -5.03 1.52 11.57
N TRP A 68 -6.07 0.86 11.10
CA TRP A 68 -6.26 0.41 9.72
C TRP A 68 -6.17 1.51 8.66
N TYR A 69 -6.58 2.72 9.01
CA TYR A 69 -6.57 3.88 8.13
C TYR A 69 -5.16 4.41 7.81
N TRP A 70 -4.11 3.94 8.49
CA TRP A 70 -2.72 4.18 8.09
C TRP A 70 -2.27 3.19 7.01
N ALA A 71 -2.61 1.92 7.16
CA ALA A 71 -2.25 0.88 6.18
C ALA A 71 -3.05 1.01 4.87
N HIS A 72 -4.29 1.49 4.95
CA HIS A 72 -5.18 1.70 3.81
C HIS A 72 -5.79 3.10 3.83
N PRO A 73 -5.01 4.17 3.60
CA PRO A 73 -5.46 5.53 3.85
C PRO A 73 -6.68 5.92 3.01
N PRO A 74 -7.81 6.27 3.64
CA PRO A 74 -8.98 6.81 2.97
C PRO A 74 -8.81 8.30 2.64
N ILE A 75 -9.83 8.90 2.02
CA ILE A 75 -9.76 10.29 1.52
C ILE A 75 -9.44 11.34 2.61
N TYR A 76 -9.84 11.08 3.85
CA TYR A 76 -9.59 12.02 4.96
C TYR A 76 -8.18 11.93 5.56
N MET A 77 -7.38 10.93 5.19
CA MET A 77 -5.97 10.86 5.59
C MET A 77 -5.14 11.82 4.74
N PRO A 78 -4.07 12.42 5.27
CA PRO A 78 -3.16 13.24 4.47
C PRO A 78 -2.53 12.48 3.30
N GLU A 79 -2.20 13.18 2.25
CA GLU A 79 -1.30 12.63 1.21
C GLU A 79 0.07 12.35 1.81
N ASN A 80 0.73 11.33 1.30
CA ASN A 80 2.04 10.90 1.78
C ASN A 80 2.09 10.61 3.29
N CYS A 81 0.96 10.21 3.90
CA CYS A 81 0.83 10.07 5.35
C CYS A 81 1.85 9.15 6.01
N ASN A 82 2.45 8.23 5.26
CA ASN A 82 3.46 7.30 5.74
C ASN A 82 4.90 7.71 5.38
N LEU A 83 5.08 8.75 4.56
CA LEU A 83 6.36 9.07 3.94
C LEU A 83 7.45 9.42 4.94
N GLU A 84 7.16 10.23 5.95
CA GLU A 84 8.18 10.69 6.91
C GLU A 84 8.76 9.50 7.70
N ASP A 85 7.91 8.62 8.17
CA ASP A 85 8.32 7.45 8.94
C ASP A 85 9.10 6.45 8.07
N VAL A 86 8.64 6.24 6.83
CA VAL A 86 9.33 5.35 5.88
C VAL A 86 10.68 5.93 5.45
N ALA A 87 10.74 7.23 5.17
CA ALA A 87 12.00 7.93 4.85
C ALA A 87 12.98 7.91 6.03
N HIS A 88 12.47 7.87 7.27
CA HIS A 88 13.31 7.67 8.44
C HIS A 88 13.95 6.27 8.43
N ILE A 89 13.16 5.22 8.23
CA ILE A 89 13.65 3.84 8.16
C ILE A 89 14.66 3.63 7.02
N ARG A 90 14.49 4.30 5.88
CA ARG A 90 15.43 4.25 4.75
C ARG A 90 16.87 4.53 5.17
N LYS A 91 17.10 5.31 6.22
CA LYS A 91 18.43 5.67 6.72
C LYS A 91 19.14 4.54 7.49
N PHE A 92 18.43 3.50 7.86
CA PHE A 92 18.93 2.38 8.69
C PHE A 92 19.19 1.10 7.90
N VAL A 93 18.88 1.10 6.61
CA VAL A 93 19.06 -0.07 5.73
C VAL A 93 19.70 0.34 4.40
N ASP A 94 20.41 -0.61 3.79
CA ASP A 94 21.04 -0.45 2.48
C ASP A 94 20.21 -1.03 1.34
N ILE A 95 19.20 -1.86 1.68
CA ILE A 95 18.25 -2.45 0.72
C ILE A 95 17.18 -1.44 0.33
N PRO A 96 16.60 -1.53 -0.88
CA PRO A 96 15.55 -0.65 -1.33
C PRO A 96 14.36 -0.59 -0.38
N VAL A 97 13.87 0.63 -0.15
CA VAL A 97 12.68 0.93 0.66
C VAL A 97 11.60 1.57 -0.18
N VAL A 98 10.48 0.89 -0.30
CA VAL A 98 9.30 1.35 -1.03
C VAL A 98 8.26 1.85 -0.04
N CYS A 99 7.67 3.01 -0.27
CA CYS A 99 6.61 3.59 0.56
C CYS A 99 5.23 3.40 -0.08
N ALA A 100 4.25 3.03 0.72
CA ALA A 100 2.85 2.93 0.29
C ALA A 100 1.90 3.74 1.17
N GLY A 101 0.80 4.22 0.60
CA GLY A 101 -0.27 4.95 1.29
C GLY A 101 -0.47 6.37 0.79
N ARG A 102 -1.45 6.59 -0.10
CA ARG A 102 -1.79 7.89 -0.72
C ARG A 102 -0.56 8.63 -1.26
N MET A 103 0.30 7.92 -1.98
CA MET A 103 1.57 8.47 -2.45
C MET A 103 1.38 9.44 -3.61
N ASP A 104 2.02 10.61 -3.49
CA ASP A 104 2.56 11.39 -4.59
C ASP A 104 4.11 11.32 -4.46
N PRO A 105 4.75 10.37 -5.14
CA PRO A 105 6.12 9.97 -4.81
C PRO A 105 7.20 10.71 -5.58
N ALA A 106 6.88 11.49 -6.61
CA ALA A 106 7.88 11.98 -7.57
C ALA A 106 9.05 12.71 -6.88
N ALA A 107 8.75 13.70 -6.05
CA ALA A 107 9.76 14.45 -5.32
C ALA A 107 10.54 13.58 -4.31
N ALA A 108 9.84 12.72 -3.58
CA ALA A 108 10.45 11.87 -2.56
C ALA A 108 11.43 10.84 -3.15
N ILE A 109 11.15 10.33 -4.35
CA ILE A 109 12.07 9.44 -5.09
C ILE A 109 13.24 10.25 -5.65
N ALA A 110 12.98 11.41 -6.27
CA ALA A 110 14.02 12.26 -6.83
C ALA A 110 15.02 12.74 -5.76
N ASP A 111 14.54 13.03 -4.56
CA ASP A 111 15.34 13.45 -3.42
C ASP A 111 16.03 12.28 -2.69
N GLY A 112 15.80 11.03 -3.12
CA GLY A 112 16.38 9.83 -2.51
C GLY A 112 15.83 9.52 -1.11
N ARG A 113 14.66 10.04 -0.75
CA ARG A 113 14.01 9.77 0.54
C ARG A 113 13.43 8.35 0.61
N ILE A 114 13.01 7.83 -0.52
CA ILE A 114 12.55 6.47 -0.75
C ILE A 114 13.05 5.98 -2.11
N ASP A 115 13.12 4.68 -2.31
CA ASP A 115 13.58 4.09 -3.56
C ASP A 115 12.44 3.77 -4.54
N GLY A 116 11.19 3.83 -4.07
CA GLY A 116 10.03 3.56 -4.89
C GLY A 116 8.72 3.77 -4.13
N ALA A 117 7.61 3.67 -4.85
CA ALA A 117 6.27 3.80 -4.28
C ALA A 117 5.39 2.59 -4.59
N GLY A 118 4.62 2.15 -3.59
CA GLY A 118 3.67 1.07 -3.69
C GLY A 118 2.25 1.57 -3.96
N PHE A 119 1.64 1.09 -5.03
CA PHE A 119 0.28 1.40 -5.40
C PHE A 119 -0.55 0.12 -5.52
N ALA A 120 -1.79 0.14 -5.03
CA ALA A 120 -2.75 -0.94 -5.24
C ALA A 120 -4.05 -0.40 -5.86
N ARG A 121 -4.71 0.53 -5.17
CA ARG A 121 -6.02 1.06 -5.58
C ARG A 121 -5.97 1.84 -6.89
N GLN A 122 -4.84 2.50 -7.19
CA GLN A 122 -4.65 3.19 -8.47
C GLN A 122 -4.72 2.20 -9.65
N PHE A 123 -4.16 0.98 -9.51
CA PHE A 123 -4.27 -0.06 -10.53
C PHE A 123 -5.70 -0.58 -10.70
N LEU A 124 -6.52 -0.53 -9.66
CA LEU A 124 -7.95 -0.86 -9.78
C LEU A 124 -8.73 0.25 -10.50
N ALA A 125 -8.34 1.50 -10.30
CA ALA A 125 -8.94 2.63 -10.98
C ALA A 125 -8.51 2.70 -12.46
N ASP A 126 -7.24 2.43 -12.74
CA ASP A 126 -6.65 2.46 -14.08
C ASP A 126 -5.50 1.45 -14.18
N GLN A 127 -5.72 0.33 -14.81
CA GLN A 127 -4.69 -0.70 -14.98
C GLN A 127 -3.54 -0.26 -15.90
N GLU A 128 -3.76 0.74 -16.74
CA GLU A 128 -2.79 1.23 -17.71
C GLU A 128 -2.05 2.50 -17.25
N TRP A 129 -2.27 2.95 -16.00
CA TRP A 129 -1.74 4.24 -15.55
C TRP A 129 -0.21 4.35 -15.67
N VAL A 130 0.54 3.27 -15.41
CA VAL A 130 2.00 3.25 -15.59
C VAL A 130 2.38 3.39 -17.05
N THR A 131 1.68 2.68 -17.96
CA THR A 131 1.89 2.78 -19.40
C THR A 131 1.58 4.20 -19.91
N LYS A 132 0.53 4.83 -19.36
CA LYS A 132 0.19 6.21 -19.67
C LYS A 132 1.28 7.18 -19.23
N LEU A 133 1.80 7.05 -17.99
CA LEU A 133 2.95 7.84 -17.51
C LEU A 133 4.17 7.68 -18.42
N MET A 134 4.52 6.46 -18.81
CA MET A 134 5.67 6.18 -19.67
C MET A 134 5.54 6.78 -21.10
N ASN A 135 4.35 7.19 -21.49
CA ASN A 135 4.06 7.77 -22.80
C ASN A 135 3.60 9.23 -22.73
N ASP A 136 3.89 9.94 -21.63
CA ASP A 136 3.52 11.35 -21.41
C ASP A 136 2.00 11.61 -21.58
N LYS A 137 1.18 10.70 -21.03
CA LYS A 137 -0.29 10.73 -21.09
C LYS A 137 -0.92 10.80 -19.70
N GLU A 138 -0.37 11.63 -18.83
CA GLU A 138 -0.86 11.80 -17.46
C GLU A 138 -2.32 12.24 -17.41
N ASP A 139 -2.72 13.11 -18.31
CA ASP A 139 -4.09 13.63 -18.41
C ASP A 139 -5.14 12.54 -18.74
N ASP A 140 -4.70 11.42 -19.32
CA ASP A 140 -5.55 10.27 -19.62
C ASP A 140 -5.70 9.32 -18.42
N ILE A 141 -4.97 9.52 -17.32
CA ILE A 141 -5.02 8.65 -16.15
C ILE A 141 -6.33 8.86 -15.40
N ARG A 142 -7.03 7.76 -15.12
CA ARG A 142 -8.19 7.74 -14.24
C ARG A 142 -7.74 7.64 -12.79
N PRO A 143 -7.82 8.72 -12.00
CA PRO A 143 -7.29 8.69 -10.63
C PRO A 143 -8.18 7.88 -9.68
N CYS A 144 -7.56 7.23 -8.72
CA CYS A 144 -8.25 6.65 -7.58
C CYS A 144 -8.81 7.76 -6.68
N ILE A 145 -10.11 7.79 -6.46
CA ILE A 145 -10.79 8.80 -5.62
C ILE A 145 -10.79 8.45 -4.11
N LEU A 146 -10.07 7.41 -3.70
CA LEU A 146 -9.86 6.99 -2.31
C LEU A 146 -11.16 6.70 -1.52
N CYS A 147 -12.24 6.36 -2.20
CA CYS A 147 -13.57 6.17 -1.60
C CYS A 147 -13.72 4.85 -0.81
N HIS A 148 -12.84 3.89 -0.98
CA HIS A 148 -12.90 2.53 -0.41
C HIS A 148 -14.19 1.74 -0.71
N ASN A 149 -15.09 2.24 -1.52
CA ASN A 149 -16.43 1.70 -1.68
C ASN A 149 -16.44 0.34 -2.39
N GLY A 150 -15.87 0.25 -3.57
CA GLY A 150 -15.90 -0.96 -4.39
C GLY A 150 -14.71 -1.90 -4.16
N CYS A 151 -13.57 -1.40 -3.72
CA CYS A 151 -12.36 -2.19 -3.49
C CYS A 151 -12.30 -2.74 -2.06
N PHE A 152 -11.95 -1.90 -1.11
CA PHE A 152 -11.72 -2.30 0.28
C PHE A 152 -12.96 -2.87 0.96
N ASN A 153 -14.10 -2.20 0.83
CA ASN A 153 -15.35 -2.64 1.44
C ASN A 153 -15.82 -4.01 0.90
N MET A 154 -15.63 -4.26 -0.39
CA MET A 154 -16.00 -5.55 -1.00
C MET A 154 -15.02 -6.68 -0.63
N CYS A 155 -13.72 -6.39 -0.52
CA CYS A 155 -12.72 -7.37 -0.10
C CYS A 155 -12.84 -7.76 1.37
N HIS A 156 -13.43 -6.89 2.19
CA HIS A 156 -13.62 -7.08 3.63
C HIS A 156 -14.96 -7.71 3.96
N TYR A 157 -15.37 -8.72 3.21
CA TYR A 157 -16.63 -9.38 3.50
C TYR A 157 -16.54 -10.22 4.78
N LYS A 158 -17.22 -9.74 5.79
CA LYS A 158 -17.13 -10.26 7.16
C LYS A 158 -17.78 -11.63 7.27
N GLY A 159 -16.94 -12.66 7.43
CA GLY A 159 -17.37 -13.94 7.99
C GLY A 159 -18.09 -14.91 7.07
N VAL A 160 -18.17 -14.67 5.78
CA VAL A 160 -18.68 -15.66 4.82
C VAL A 160 -17.50 -16.30 4.08
N PRO A 161 -17.38 -17.63 4.04
CA PRO A 161 -16.36 -18.32 3.25
C PRO A 161 -16.43 -17.86 1.80
N ASN A 162 -15.30 -17.51 1.23
CA ASN A 162 -15.20 -17.16 -0.18
C ASN A 162 -14.98 -18.43 -1.01
N ASP A 163 -16.02 -19.23 -1.14
CA ASP A 163 -16.05 -20.47 -1.93
C ASP A 163 -16.64 -20.28 -3.32
N GLN A 164 -16.92 -19.03 -3.71
CA GLN A 164 -17.47 -18.69 -5.01
C GLN A 164 -16.43 -18.79 -6.11
N ALA A 165 -16.83 -19.26 -7.27
CA ALA A 165 -16.00 -19.16 -8.47
C ALA A 165 -15.66 -17.68 -8.76
N LEU A 166 -14.45 -17.41 -9.26
CA LEU A 166 -14.00 -16.06 -9.63
C LEU A 166 -14.96 -15.35 -10.60
N SER A 167 -15.79 -16.11 -11.32
CA SER A 167 -16.85 -15.59 -12.20
C SER A 167 -18.09 -15.06 -11.47
N ASP A 168 -18.33 -15.49 -10.22
CA ASP A 168 -19.52 -15.13 -9.43
C ASP A 168 -19.19 -14.08 -8.38
N SER A 169 -18.98 -12.96 -8.80
CA SER A 169 -18.21 -11.88 -8.30
C SER A 169 -18.88 -10.99 -7.23
N LEU A 170 -19.74 -11.51 -6.38
CA LEU A 170 -20.34 -10.70 -5.30
C LEU A 170 -19.30 -10.19 -4.27
N HIS A 171 -18.13 -10.86 -4.19
CA HIS A 171 -17.08 -10.54 -3.21
C HIS A 171 -15.75 -10.12 -3.84
N LEU A 172 -15.69 -9.95 -5.16
CA LEU A 172 -14.50 -9.44 -5.82
C LEU A 172 -14.41 -7.92 -5.70
N ALA A 173 -13.18 -7.42 -5.59
CA ALA A 173 -12.93 -5.99 -5.61
C ALA A 173 -13.54 -5.33 -6.86
N ARG A 174 -14.11 -4.16 -6.65
CA ARG A 174 -14.63 -3.28 -7.71
C ARG A 174 -14.03 -1.90 -7.52
N CYS A 175 -14.17 -1.07 -8.53
CA CYS A 175 -13.80 0.34 -8.43
C CYS A 175 -14.99 1.23 -8.80
N ALA A 176 -15.21 2.27 -8.01
CA ALA A 176 -16.31 3.21 -8.26
C ALA A 176 -16.11 4.03 -9.54
N VAL A 177 -14.85 4.21 -9.97
CA VAL A 177 -14.49 4.98 -11.18
C VAL A 177 -14.07 4.09 -12.35
N ASN A 178 -14.04 2.76 -12.18
CA ASN A 178 -13.69 1.82 -13.24
C ASN A 178 -14.61 0.60 -13.21
N ALA A 179 -15.61 0.59 -14.07
CA ALA A 179 -16.59 -0.50 -14.16
C ALA A 179 -15.98 -1.83 -14.64
N GLU A 180 -14.83 -1.79 -15.33
CA GLU A 180 -14.15 -2.98 -15.85
C GLU A 180 -13.33 -3.73 -14.78
N THR A 181 -13.06 -3.10 -13.64
CA THR A 181 -12.24 -3.70 -12.57
C THR A 181 -12.75 -5.09 -12.21
N MET A 182 -11.88 -6.10 -12.37
CA MET A 182 -12.17 -7.54 -12.16
C MET A 182 -13.30 -8.10 -13.04
N GLN A 183 -13.71 -7.40 -14.09
CA GLN A 183 -14.82 -7.76 -14.98
C GLN A 183 -14.54 -7.53 -16.47
N TRP A 184 -13.33 -7.23 -16.84
CA TRP A 184 -13.00 -6.80 -18.20
C TRP A 184 -13.42 -7.80 -19.29
N GLU A 185 -13.41 -9.09 -19.00
CA GLU A 185 -13.85 -10.13 -19.97
C GLU A 185 -15.35 -10.11 -20.23
N LYS A 186 -16.15 -9.82 -19.18
CA LYS A 186 -17.62 -9.82 -19.26
C LYS A 186 -18.21 -8.45 -19.62
N HIS A 187 -17.55 -7.40 -19.21
CA HIS A 187 -18.09 -6.04 -19.23
C HIS A 187 -17.09 -5.04 -19.82
N LYS A 188 -16.34 -5.46 -20.85
CA LYS A 188 -15.43 -4.57 -21.55
C LYS A 188 -16.18 -3.38 -22.14
N ILE A 189 -15.77 -2.18 -21.76
CA ILE A 189 -16.27 -0.93 -22.34
C ILE A 189 -15.49 -0.69 -23.62
N VAL A 190 -16.16 -0.78 -24.76
CA VAL A 190 -15.59 -0.45 -26.07
C VAL A 190 -16.07 0.95 -26.44
N PRO A 191 -15.16 1.92 -26.62
CA PRO A 191 -15.53 3.23 -27.10
C PRO A 191 -16.24 3.11 -28.47
N THR A 192 -17.36 3.79 -28.61
CA THR A 192 -18.12 3.86 -29.87
C THR A 192 -17.52 4.90 -30.80
#